data_79351f4c458e6c799663766813136384
#
_entry.id   79351f4c458e6c799663766813136384
#
_cell.length_a   1.000
_cell.length_b   1.000
_cell.length_c   1.000
_cell.angle_alpha   90.00
_cell.angle_beta   90.00
_cell.angle_gamma   90.00
#
_symmetry.space_group_name_H-M   'P 1'
#
loop_
_entity.id
_entity.type
_entity.pdbx_description
1 polymer ?
#
loop_
_entity_poly.entity_id
_entity_poly.type
_entity_poly.pdbx_seq_one_letter_code
_entity_poly.pdbx_strand_id
1 'polypeptide(L)'
;MKKRIGSLLLILALCFTLLPTAAFAEGTSVDNWDGTADTSWYTSAPDASEYHISTAEQLAGLAQLVNDKATPVLFGGKTIYLDNDLDLSGSQWTPIGDGSNQGRFFAGTFNGQHHKIMNLYHHSTGDELIRNGLFGVVSDGGTLKNLLVIDADI
;
A
#
# COMPACT_ATOMS: atom_id res chain seq x y z
N MET A 1 68.07 -37.81 39.03
CA MET A 1 66.82 -37.25 39.56
C MET A 1 66.27 -36.21 38.57
N LYS A 2 65.16 -36.51 37.87
CA LYS A 2 64.66 -35.73 36.75
C LYS A 2 63.59 -34.76 37.25
N LYS A 3 63.87 -33.47 37.14
CA LYS A 3 62.87 -32.40 37.43
C LYS A 3 62.04 -32.22 36.17
N ARG A 4 60.73 -32.43 36.25
CA ARG A 4 59.77 -32.14 35.23
C ARG A 4 59.33 -30.65 35.37
N ILE A 5 59.63 -29.87 34.39
CA ILE A 5 59.17 -28.49 34.23
C ILE A 5 57.80 -28.55 33.59
N GLY A 6 56.79 -28.19 34.36
CA GLY A 6 55.43 -28.05 33.80
C GLY A 6 55.30 -26.79 32.96
N SER A 7 54.98 -26.99 31.72
CA SER A 7 54.67 -25.87 30.80
C SER A 7 53.32 -25.32 31.11
N LEU A 8 53.29 -24.12 31.61
CA LEU A 8 52.03 -23.35 31.83
C LEU A 8 51.63 -22.74 30.52
N LEU A 9 50.67 -23.37 29.84
CA LEU A 9 50.10 -22.85 28.61
C LEU A 9 49.13 -21.73 28.97
N LEU A 10 49.57 -20.47 28.77
CA LEU A 10 48.72 -19.29 28.89
C LEU A 10 47.79 -19.19 27.69
N ILE A 11 46.57 -19.67 27.87
CA ILE A 11 45.49 -19.47 26.87
C ILE A 11 45.00 -18.04 27.01
N LEU A 12 45.48 -17.15 26.13
CA LEU A 12 44.96 -15.82 25.97
C LEU A 12 43.63 -15.92 25.22
N ALA A 13 42.52 -16.00 25.99
CA ALA A 13 41.19 -15.90 25.40
C ALA A 13 40.98 -14.50 24.88
N LEU A 14 41.11 -14.34 23.56
CA LEU A 14 40.76 -13.12 22.84
C LEU A 14 39.23 -13.01 22.81
N CYS A 15 38.67 -12.34 23.82
CA CYS A 15 37.27 -11.94 23.82
C CYS A 15 37.08 -10.91 22.69
N PHE A 16 36.74 -11.41 21.52
CA PHE A 16 36.17 -10.57 20.46
C PHE A 16 34.76 -10.19 20.91
N THR A 17 34.62 -9.04 21.56
CA THR A 17 33.33 -8.42 21.75
C THR A 17 32.79 -8.04 20.37
N LEU A 18 31.94 -8.88 19.83
CA LEU A 18 31.04 -8.52 18.73
C LEU A 18 30.11 -7.42 19.25
N LEU A 19 30.55 -6.18 19.11
CA LEU A 19 29.61 -5.07 19.14
C LEU A 19 28.61 -5.30 18.00
N PRO A 20 27.29 -5.33 18.26
CA PRO A 20 26.36 -5.27 17.18
C PRO A 20 26.62 -3.90 16.50
N THR A 21 27.17 -3.93 15.31
CA THR A 21 27.05 -2.80 14.39
C THR A 21 25.57 -2.61 14.25
N ALA A 22 25.03 -1.57 14.91
CA ALA A 22 23.72 -1.06 14.53
C ALA A 22 23.85 -0.77 13.03
N ALA A 23 23.27 -1.67 12.25
CA ALA A 23 23.01 -1.34 10.87
C ALA A 23 22.12 -0.10 10.95
N PHE A 24 22.69 1.06 10.69
CA PHE A 24 21.90 2.20 10.28
C PHE A 24 21.13 1.65 9.08
N ALA A 25 19.84 1.46 9.25
CA ALA A 25 18.96 1.30 8.13
C ALA A 25 19.26 2.53 7.26
N GLU A 26 19.99 2.30 6.15
CA GLU A 26 20.03 3.27 5.07
C GLU A 26 18.58 3.62 4.86
N GLY A 27 18.27 4.93 4.99
CA GLY A 27 16.92 5.39 4.78
C GLY A 27 16.46 4.77 3.48
N THR A 28 15.47 3.90 3.56
CA THR A 28 14.80 3.39 2.39
C THR A 28 14.44 4.65 1.63
N SER A 29 15.05 4.87 0.47
CA SER A 29 14.50 5.79 -0.49
C SER A 29 13.05 5.33 -0.60
N VAL A 30 12.12 6.15 -0.14
CA VAL A 30 10.71 5.90 -0.38
C VAL A 30 10.65 5.99 -1.90
N ASP A 31 10.66 4.84 -2.57
CA ASP A 31 10.49 4.83 -4.01
C ASP A 31 9.09 5.41 -4.23
N ASN A 32 9.05 6.59 -4.80
CA ASN A 32 7.79 7.24 -5.14
C ASN A 32 7.02 6.28 -6.02
N TRP A 33 5.75 6.11 -5.73
CA TRP A 33 4.87 5.30 -6.58
C TRP A 33 4.92 5.79 -8.03
N ASP A 34 5.20 4.88 -8.95
CA ASP A 34 5.43 5.18 -10.38
C ASP A 34 4.16 5.16 -11.24
N GLY A 35 2.99 4.99 -10.62
CA GLY A 35 1.70 4.90 -11.30
C GLY A 35 1.31 3.48 -11.71
N THR A 36 2.13 2.48 -11.43
CA THR A 36 1.79 1.07 -11.70
C THR A 36 0.66 0.57 -10.81
N ALA A 37 -0.08 -0.42 -11.29
CA ALA A 37 -1.19 -1.05 -10.58
C ALA A 37 -0.96 -2.54 -10.40
N ASP A 38 -1.18 -3.05 -9.18
CA ASP A 38 -1.16 -4.47 -8.87
C ASP A 38 -2.56 -4.97 -8.52
N THR A 39 -3.10 -5.87 -9.33
CA THR A 39 -4.41 -6.50 -9.11
C THR A 39 -4.29 -7.95 -8.61
N SER A 40 -3.09 -8.44 -8.36
CA SER A 40 -2.82 -9.84 -8.00
C SER A 40 -3.53 -10.26 -6.71
N TRP A 41 -3.68 -9.34 -5.74
CA TRP A 41 -4.39 -9.56 -4.49
C TRP A 41 -5.88 -9.93 -4.69
N TYR A 42 -6.50 -9.43 -5.75
CA TYR A 42 -7.86 -9.78 -6.14
C TYR A 42 -7.89 -11.01 -7.07
N THR A 43 -7.07 -11.03 -8.11
CA THR A 43 -7.13 -12.07 -9.14
C THR A 43 -6.74 -13.45 -8.64
N SER A 44 -5.97 -13.54 -7.56
CA SER A 44 -5.61 -14.80 -6.90
C SER A 44 -6.76 -15.41 -6.10
N ALA A 45 -7.75 -14.62 -5.67
CA ALA A 45 -8.89 -15.08 -4.87
C ALA A 45 -10.15 -14.22 -5.13
N PRO A 46 -10.73 -14.22 -6.34
CA PRO A 46 -11.79 -13.29 -6.72
C PRO A 46 -13.09 -13.47 -5.93
N ASP A 47 -13.29 -14.63 -5.33
CA ASP A 47 -14.49 -14.97 -4.54
C ASP A 47 -14.34 -14.66 -3.04
N ALA A 48 -13.18 -14.17 -2.60
CA ALA A 48 -13.01 -13.79 -1.21
C ALA A 48 -13.97 -12.67 -0.80
N SER A 49 -14.37 -12.66 0.46
CA SER A 49 -15.20 -11.61 1.04
C SER A 49 -14.38 -10.45 1.61
N GLU A 50 -13.09 -10.68 1.85
CA GLU A 50 -12.18 -9.72 2.46
C GLU A 50 -10.85 -9.71 1.71
N TYR A 51 -10.29 -8.52 1.56
CA TYR A 51 -9.02 -8.26 0.91
C TYR A 51 -8.17 -7.30 1.73
N HIS A 52 -6.87 -7.45 1.64
CA HIS A 52 -5.88 -6.63 2.30
C HIS A 52 -4.97 -5.99 1.28
N ILE A 53 -4.78 -4.68 1.37
CA ILE A 53 -3.88 -3.90 0.53
C ILE A 53 -2.92 -3.11 1.41
N SER A 54 -1.67 -3.06 1.03
CA SER A 54 -0.59 -2.49 1.82
C SER A 54 0.38 -1.61 1.02
N THR A 55 0.16 -1.48 -0.29
CA THR A 55 1.01 -0.67 -1.18
C THR A 55 0.19 0.24 -2.09
N ALA A 56 0.82 1.28 -2.62
CA ALA A 56 0.20 2.21 -3.55
C ALA A 56 -0.23 1.52 -4.85
N GLU A 57 0.56 0.55 -5.34
CA GLU A 57 0.26 -0.25 -6.53
C GLU A 57 -1.01 -1.07 -6.32
N GLN A 58 -1.20 -1.66 -5.14
CA GLN A 58 -2.40 -2.43 -4.81
C GLN A 58 -3.63 -1.53 -4.71
N LEU A 59 -3.49 -0.32 -4.16
CA LEU A 59 -4.57 0.66 -4.14
C LEU A 59 -4.91 1.13 -5.58
N ALA A 60 -3.90 1.35 -6.42
CA ALA A 60 -4.10 1.63 -7.84
C ALA A 60 -4.74 0.44 -8.58
N GLY A 61 -4.42 -0.78 -8.18
CA GLY A 61 -5.09 -2.00 -8.65
C GLY A 61 -6.59 -2.00 -8.35
N LEU A 62 -7.00 -1.50 -7.17
CA LEU A 62 -8.42 -1.31 -6.86
C LEU A 62 -9.08 -0.33 -7.84
N ALA A 63 -8.43 0.81 -8.11
CA ALA A 63 -8.95 1.76 -9.08
C ALA A 63 -9.05 1.15 -10.48
N GLN A 64 -8.05 0.40 -10.91
CA GLN A 64 -8.05 -0.31 -12.20
C GLN A 64 -9.20 -1.31 -12.30
N LEU A 65 -9.44 -2.12 -11.27
CA LEU A 65 -10.52 -3.11 -11.25
C LEU A 65 -11.91 -2.47 -11.30
N VAL A 66 -12.13 -1.41 -10.51
CA VAL A 66 -13.42 -0.70 -10.48
C VAL A 66 -13.67 0.05 -11.78
N ASN A 67 -12.63 0.62 -12.38
CA ASN A 67 -12.72 1.44 -13.59
C ASN A 67 -12.61 0.64 -14.89
N ASP A 68 -12.52 -0.69 -14.83
CA ASP A 68 -12.44 -1.51 -16.02
C ASP A 68 -13.66 -1.27 -16.94
N LYS A 69 -13.39 -1.02 -18.22
CA LYS A 69 -14.44 -0.65 -19.18
C LYS A 69 -15.29 -1.83 -19.64
N ALA A 70 -14.73 -3.02 -19.58
CA ALA A 70 -15.38 -4.22 -20.08
C ALA A 70 -16.06 -5.02 -18.95
N THR A 71 -15.37 -5.13 -17.80
CA THR A 71 -15.81 -5.98 -16.69
C THR A 71 -15.48 -5.32 -15.34
N PRO A 72 -16.15 -4.22 -14.99
CA PRO A 72 -15.87 -3.52 -13.74
C PRO A 72 -16.18 -4.39 -12.52
N VAL A 73 -15.25 -4.42 -11.56
CA VAL A 73 -15.43 -5.11 -10.28
C VAL A 73 -15.91 -4.12 -9.24
N LEU A 74 -17.16 -4.20 -8.83
CA LEU A 74 -17.77 -3.18 -7.96
C LEU A 74 -17.56 -3.44 -6.47
N PHE A 75 -17.09 -4.61 -6.08
CA PHE A 75 -16.83 -5.06 -4.70
C PHE A 75 -18.06 -5.08 -3.78
N GLY A 76 -19.28 -5.12 -4.31
CA GLY A 76 -20.50 -5.23 -3.50
C GLY A 76 -20.46 -6.41 -2.53
N GLY A 77 -20.73 -6.17 -1.23
CA GLY A 77 -20.66 -7.16 -0.18
C GLY A 77 -19.26 -7.60 0.25
N LYS A 78 -18.21 -7.00 -0.31
CA LYS A 78 -16.80 -7.29 0.03
C LYS A 78 -16.18 -6.17 0.86
N THR A 79 -15.20 -6.50 1.68
CA THR A 79 -14.44 -5.51 2.47
C THR A 79 -12.98 -5.49 2.02
N ILE A 80 -12.45 -4.28 1.86
CA ILE A 80 -11.04 -4.02 1.57
C ILE A 80 -10.45 -3.30 2.76
N TYR A 81 -9.39 -3.86 3.33
CA TYR A 81 -8.65 -3.30 4.45
C TYR A 81 -7.35 -2.68 3.94
N LEU A 82 -7.05 -1.48 4.44
CA LEU A 82 -5.77 -0.82 4.25
C LEU A 82 -4.86 -1.19 5.44
N ASP A 83 -3.75 -1.86 5.19
CA ASP A 83 -2.90 -2.40 6.25
C ASP A 83 -1.68 -1.53 6.57
N ASN A 84 -1.38 -0.53 5.74
CA ASN A 84 -0.26 0.40 5.93
C ASN A 84 -0.65 1.83 5.55
N ASP A 85 0.10 2.81 6.05
CA ASP A 85 0.11 4.16 5.50
C ASP A 85 0.67 4.11 4.07
N LEU A 86 0.04 4.83 3.12
CA LEU A 86 0.47 4.87 1.72
C LEU A 86 0.87 6.28 1.31
N ASP A 87 1.92 6.36 0.50
CA ASP A 87 2.35 7.59 -0.17
C ASP A 87 2.07 7.45 -1.68
N LEU A 88 1.24 8.34 -2.21
CA LEU A 88 0.86 8.38 -3.63
C LEU A 88 1.68 9.41 -4.42
N SER A 89 2.75 9.95 -3.84
CA SER A 89 3.65 10.86 -4.54
C SER A 89 4.30 10.17 -5.75
N GLY A 90 4.62 10.96 -6.77
CA GLY A 90 5.35 10.49 -7.96
C GLY A 90 4.49 10.25 -9.19
N SER A 91 3.19 9.97 -9.06
CA SER A 91 2.30 9.78 -10.20
C SER A 91 0.91 10.36 -9.97
N GLN A 92 0.24 10.70 -11.06
CA GLN A 92 -1.14 11.19 -10.99
C GLN A 92 -2.08 10.07 -10.58
N TRP A 93 -2.92 10.34 -9.59
CA TRP A 93 -3.93 9.41 -9.11
C TRP A 93 -5.12 9.31 -10.06
N THR A 94 -5.64 8.10 -10.24
CA THR A 94 -6.93 7.86 -10.91
C THR A 94 -7.99 7.55 -9.86
N PRO A 95 -9.06 8.36 -9.72
CA PRO A 95 -10.11 8.11 -8.73
C PRO A 95 -10.76 6.74 -8.86
N ILE A 96 -11.02 6.09 -7.72
CA ILE A 96 -11.73 4.81 -7.68
C ILE A 96 -13.21 5.06 -7.98
N GLY A 97 -13.72 4.49 -9.07
CA GLY A 97 -15.07 4.76 -9.56
C GLY A 97 -15.11 6.07 -10.32
N ASP A 98 -14.73 6.07 -11.60
CA ASP A 98 -14.70 7.26 -12.45
C ASP A 98 -16.09 7.77 -12.85
N GLY A 99 -17.13 6.94 -12.63
CA GLY A 99 -18.53 7.28 -12.89
C GLY A 99 -18.83 7.64 -14.33
N SER A 100 -17.88 7.49 -15.24
CA SER A 100 -18.09 7.68 -16.65
C SER A 100 -18.94 6.52 -17.16
N ASN A 101 -20.17 6.83 -17.52
CA ASN A 101 -21.14 5.95 -18.17
C ASN A 101 -21.06 4.45 -17.80
N GLN A 102 -22.10 3.95 -17.15
CA GLN A 102 -22.37 2.52 -17.00
C GLN A 102 -21.72 1.79 -15.79
N GLY A 103 -21.87 2.37 -14.60
CA GLY A 103 -21.77 1.53 -13.43
C GLY A 103 -20.35 1.32 -12.90
N ARG A 104 -19.40 2.18 -13.23
CA ARG A 104 -18.08 2.19 -12.61
C ARG A 104 -18.11 2.99 -11.32
N PHE A 105 -18.45 2.32 -10.24
CA PHE A 105 -18.56 2.87 -8.89
C PHE A 105 -18.09 1.84 -7.88
N PHE A 106 -17.64 2.30 -6.75
CA PHE A 106 -17.29 1.42 -5.65
C PHE A 106 -18.54 1.10 -4.81
N ALA A 107 -18.85 -0.17 -4.62
CA ALA A 107 -20.01 -0.65 -3.88
C ALA A 107 -19.66 -1.47 -2.63
N GLY A 108 -18.37 -1.63 -2.35
CA GLY A 108 -17.86 -2.39 -1.20
C GLY A 108 -17.72 -1.56 0.06
N THR A 109 -17.09 -2.16 1.06
CA THR A 109 -16.60 -1.45 2.24
C THR A 109 -15.09 -1.25 2.10
N PHE A 110 -14.63 0.00 2.16
CA PHE A 110 -13.22 0.32 2.32
C PHE A 110 -12.97 0.74 3.76
N ASN A 111 -12.15 -0.02 4.47
CA ASN A 111 -11.77 0.25 5.84
C ASN A 111 -10.29 0.65 5.89
N GLY A 112 -10.04 1.93 6.08
CA GLY A 112 -8.69 2.48 6.16
C GLY A 112 -7.93 2.11 7.44
N GLN A 113 -8.57 1.44 8.40
CA GLN A 113 -7.96 0.99 9.67
C GLN A 113 -7.16 2.10 10.40
N HIS A 114 -7.56 3.37 10.19
CA HIS A 114 -6.88 4.57 10.68
C HIS A 114 -5.51 4.85 10.06
N HIS A 115 -5.14 4.11 9.01
CA HIS A 115 -3.98 4.42 8.18
C HIS A 115 -4.22 5.66 7.32
N LYS A 116 -3.11 6.24 6.87
CA LYS A 116 -3.09 7.47 6.08
C LYS A 116 -2.84 7.16 4.61
N ILE A 117 -3.49 7.92 3.75
CA ILE A 117 -3.14 8.02 2.33
C ILE A 117 -2.66 9.45 2.10
N MET A 118 -1.42 9.60 1.66
CA MET A 118 -0.70 10.88 1.60
C MET A 118 -0.36 11.25 0.15
N ASN A 119 -0.21 12.58 -0.08
CA ASN A 119 0.31 13.14 -1.32
C ASN A 119 -0.49 12.71 -2.57
N LEU A 120 -1.79 12.53 -2.41
CA LEU A 120 -2.67 12.26 -3.55
C LEU A 120 -2.64 13.46 -4.50
N TYR A 121 -2.27 13.22 -5.75
CA TYR A 121 -2.24 14.23 -6.81
C TYR A 121 -3.18 13.83 -7.94
N HIS A 122 -4.17 14.69 -8.25
CA HIS A 122 -5.07 14.48 -9.37
C HIS A 122 -5.49 15.82 -9.99
N HIS A 123 -5.08 16.05 -11.23
CA HIS A 123 -5.53 17.20 -12.03
C HIS A 123 -6.25 16.70 -13.27
N SER A 124 -7.52 17.06 -13.38
CA SER A 124 -8.27 16.83 -14.62
C SER A 124 -8.06 17.97 -15.60
N THR A 125 -7.82 17.65 -16.85
CA THR A 125 -7.56 18.62 -17.93
C THR A 125 -8.74 18.80 -18.90
N GLY A 126 -9.93 18.25 -18.60
CA GLY A 126 -11.07 18.26 -19.51
C GLY A 126 -12.35 18.84 -18.92
N ASP A 127 -13.32 19.17 -19.80
CA ASP A 127 -14.66 19.66 -19.45
C ASP A 127 -15.61 18.55 -18.93
N GLU A 128 -15.11 17.34 -18.72
CA GLU A 128 -15.93 16.25 -18.17
C GLU A 128 -16.25 16.50 -16.70
N LEU A 129 -17.40 15.99 -16.25
CA LEU A 129 -17.78 16.02 -14.84
C LEU A 129 -16.66 15.44 -13.99
N ILE A 130 -15.85 16.33 -13.45
CA ILE A 130 -14.63 16.00 -12.74
C ILE A 130 -15.02 15.40 -11.39
N ARG A 131 -14.63 14.16 -11.18
CA ARG A 131 -14.79 13.47 -9.91
C ARG A 131 -13.42 13.34 -9.30
N ASN A 132 -13.03 14.42 -8.61
CA ASN A 132 -11.72 14.52 -7.99
C ASN A 132 -11.75 13.85 -6.61
N GLY A 133 -10.67 13.19 -6.25
CA GLY A 133 -10.50 12.59 -4.94
C GLY A 133 -9.95 11.18 -5.00
N LEU A 134 -9.80 10.57 -3.84
CA LEU A 134 -9.40 9.17 -3.74
C LEU A 134 -10.45 8.24 -4.37
N PHE A 135 -11.71 8.48 -4.02
CA PHE A 135 -12.88 7.87 -4.66
C PHE A 135 -13.62 8.92 -5.48
N GLY A 136 -13.96 8.59 -6.71
CA GLY A 136 -14.77 9.42 -7.58
C GLY A 136 -16.26 9.16 -7.39
N VAL A 137 -16.67 7.88 -7.37
CA VAL A 137 -18.07 7.49 -7.12
C VAL A 137 -18.16 6.30 -6.20
N VAL A 138 -18.94 6.49 -5.15
CA VAL A 138 -19.36 5.42 -4.23
C VAL A 138 -20.87 5.27 -4.36
N SER A 139 -21.35 4.04 -4.57
CA SER A 139 -22.79 3.78 -4.70
C SER A 139 -23.51 3.75 -3.37
N ASP A 140 -24.84 3.69 -3.38
CA ASP A 140 -25.69 3.59 -2.18
C ASP A 140 -25.38 2.33 -1.36
N GLY A 141 -24.67 1.41 -1.64
CA GLY A 141 -24.22 0.27 -0.82
C GLY A 141 -22.79 0.40 -0.34
N GLY A 142 -22.05 1.35 -0.90
CA GLY A 142 -20.65 1.53 -0.61
C GLY A 142 -20.41 2.25 0.74
N THR A 143 -19.35 1.84 1.42
CA THR A 143 -18.97 2.41 2.72
C THR A 143 -17.50 2.74 2.74
N LEU A 144 -17.15 3.96 3.14
CA LEU A 144 -15.79 4.38 3.44
C LEU A 144 -15.70 4.66 4.94
N LYS A 145 -14.77 4.02 5.64
CA LYS A 145 -14.61 4.20 7.08
C LYS A 145 -13.15 4.18 7.53
N ASN A 146 -12.89 4.85 8.66
CA ASN A 146 -11.57 4.87 9.29
C ASN A 146 -10.45 5.29 8.32
N LEU A 147 -10.74 6.22 7.41
CA LEU A 147 -9.88 6.66 6.34
C LEU A 147 -9.39 8.08 6.62
N LEU A 148 -8.10 8.30 6.47
CA LEU A 148 -7.47 9.61 6.55
C LEU A 148 -6.71 9.90 5.26
N VAL A 149 -7.07 10.96 4.56
CA VAL A 149 -6.34 11.47 3.39
C VAL A 149 -5.73 12.80 3.75
N ILE A 150 -4.43 12.95 3.55
CA ILE A 150 -3.68 14.17 3.90
C ILE A 150 -2.80 14.61 2.73
N ASP A 151 -2.51 15.93 2.69
CA ASP A 151 -1.66 16.54 1.66
C ASP A 151 -2.12 16.20 0.24
N ALA A 152 -3.45 16.26 0.01
CA ALA A 152 -4.03 16.03 -1.31
C ALA A 152 -4.02 17.31 -2.14
N ASP A 153 -3.65 17.20 -3.42
CA ASP A 153 -3.69 18.24 -4.47
C ASP A 153 -4.65 17.77 -5.58
N ILE A 154 -5.88 18.33 -5.59
CA ILE A 154 -7.00 17.92 -6.45
C ILE A 154 -7.81 19.09 -7.00
#